data_59bb1d93f124197a088dcc894674ea02
#
_entry.id   59bb1d93f124197a088dcc894674ea02
#
_cell.length_a   1.000
_cell.length_b   1.000
_cell.length_c   1.000
_cell.angle_alpha   90.00
_cell.angle_beta   90.00
_cell.angle_gamma   90.00
#
_symmetry.space_group_name_H-M   'P 1'
#
loop_
_entity.id
_entity.type
_entity.pdbx_description
1 polymer ?
#
loop_
_entity_poly.entity_id
_entity_poly.type
_entity_poly.pdbx_seq_one_letter_code
_entity_poly.pdbx_strand_id
1 'polypeptide(L)'
;MTLDPDQTGEIPLGPVTEWTATVVGVHRLREDTTVVRLIGEFVPFAPGQSVEVRTPQHPNMVRRLYSALPPSLDGKLEFHVRAVPGGWCSGSLVTDTRAGDEWRITAPAGWLAVHEAAAELILVADGVGLAPLRALLLDLTRRPHPPRTHLFVGARYPRDLYAADMLALLGNELPWLTIVPVVDSDTDPAHPDPWYDQCRVDIGFHPEELVPGPLAAAVSRFAPLSHQQILVCGGTTAVETTVDILVDTGTPLENIRYEAF
;
A
#
# COMPACT_ATOMS: atom_id res chain seq x y z
N MET A 1 42.78 14.62 -16.16
CA MET A 1 42.61 13.53 -15.18
C MET A 1 41.53 12.63 -15.75
N THR A 2 41.96 11.64 -16.52
CA THR A 2 41.12 10.72 -17.29
C THR A 2 40.63 9.65 -16.34
N LEU A 3 39.30 9.55 -16.19
CA LEU A 3 38.65 8.50 -15.45
C LEU A 3 38.78 7.19 -16.23
N ASP A 4 39.32 6.17 -15.57
CA ASP A 4 39.49 4.82 -16.07
C ASP A 4 38.09 4.16 -16.21
N PRO A 5 37.69 3.69 -17.41
CA PRO A 5 36.38 3.12 -17.63
C PRO A 5 36.19 1.67 -17.13
N ASP A 6 37.22 1.08 -16.48
CA ASP A 6 37.24 -0.35 -16.15
C ASP A 6 37.01 -0.67 -14.66
N GLN A 7 36.41 0.24 -13.88
CA GLN A 7 35.97 -0.03 -12.51
C GLN A 7 34.45 -0.20 -12.40
N THR A 8 33.81 -0.91 -13.31
CA THR A 8 32.56 -1.57 -13.04
C THR A 8 32.85 -2.87 -12.29
N GLY A 9 33.15 -2.74 -11.01
CA GLY A 9 33.15 -3.89 -10.11
C GLY A 9 31.79 -4.53 -10.15
N GLU A 10 31.65 -5.66 -10.85
CA GLU A 10 30.50 -6.56 -10.68
C GLU A 10 30.47 -6.93 -9.20
N ILE A 11 29.48 -6.39 -8.48
CA ILE A 11 29.13 -6.89 -7.15
C ILE A 11 28.72 -8.34 -7.40
N PRO A 12 29.42 -9.35 -6.84
CA PRO A 12 29.01 -10.72 -6.98
C PRO A 12 27.60 -10.83 -6.38
N LEU A 13 26.61 -11.00 -7.20
CA LEU A 13 25.27 -11.38 -6.76
C LEU A 13 25.44 -12.72 -6.05
N GLY A 14 25.38 -12.69 -4.72
CA GLY A 14 25.28 -13.92 -3.93
C GLY A 14 24.13 -14.76 -4.45
N PRO A 15 24.04 -16.05 -4.10
CA PRO A 15 22.97 -16.91 -4.57
C PRO A 15 21.62 -16.23 -4.28
N VAL A 16 20.84 -15.99 -5.34
CA VAL A 16 19.49 -15.42 -5.19
C VAL A 16 18.68 -16.40 -4.36
N THR A 17 18.40 -16.04 -3.13
CA THR A 17 17.53 -16.84 -2.26
C THR A 17 16.11 -16.74 -2.81
N GLU A 18 15.54 -17.85 -3.18
CA GLU A 18 14.17 -17.96 -3.65
C GLU A 18 13.35 -18.72 -2.61
N TRP A 19 12.19 -18.18 -2.25
CA TRP A 19 11.21 -18.79 -1.36
C TRP A 19 9.98 -19.18 -2.14
N THR A 20 9.28 -20.21 -1.67
CA THR A 20 8.02 -20.63 -2.27
C THR A 20 6.85 -20.41 -1.32
N ALA A 21 5.73 -19.99 -1.89
CA ALA A 21 4.48 -19.86 -1.17
C ALA A 21 3.29 -20.26 -2.04
N THR A 22 2.34 -20.96 -1.43
CA THR A 22 1.12 -21.42 -2.11
C THR A 22 -0.01 -20.44 -1.87
N VAL A 23 -0.75 -20.11 -2.91
CA VAL A 23 -1.98 -19.33 -2.83
C VAL A 23 -3.04 -20.15 -2.12
N VAL A 24 -3.47 -19.68 -0.95
CA VAL A 24 -4.52 -20.33 -0.14
C VAL A 24 -5.88 -19.62 -0.28
N GLY A 25 -5.89 -18.42 -0.82
CA GLY A 25 -7.13 -17.67 -1.02
C GLY A 25 -6.97 -16.56 -2.05
N VAL A 26 -8.00 -16.39 -2.87
CA VAL A 26 -8.15 -15.28 -3.80
C VAL A 26 -9.49 -14.64 -3.54
N HIS A 27 -9.48 -13.42 -3.02
CA HIS A 27 -10.69 -12.69 -2.71
C HIS A 27 -10.85 -11.52 -3.69
N ARG A 28 -11.77 -11.66 -4.63
CA ARG A 28 -12.08 -10.63 -5.61
C ARG A 28 -13.01 -9.61 -4.97
N LEU A 29 -12.50 -8.42 -4.74
CA LEU A 29 -13.25 -7.31 -4.19
C LEU A 29 -14.06 -6.60 -5.29
N ARG A 30 -13.47 -6.54 -6.49
CA ARG A 30 -14.02 -5.89 -7.68
C ARG A 30 -13.52 -6.60 -8.94
N GLU A 31 -13.99 -6.18 -10.11
CA GLU A 31 -13.51 -6.70 -11.40
C GLU A 31 -12.02 -6.46 -11.60
N ASP A 32 -11.52 -5.32 -11.11
CA ASP A 32 -10.12 -4.88 -11.26
C ASP A 32 -9.27 -5.08 -10.00
N THR A 33 -9.83 -5.52 -8.88
CA THR A 33 -9.12 -5.55 -7.58
C THR A 33 -9.30 -6.89 -6.87
N THR A 34 -8.18 -7.47 -6.44
CA THR A 34 -8.15 -8.73 -5.70
C THR A 34 -7.19 -8.69 -4.53
N VAL A 35 -7.50 -9.46 -3.49
CA VAL A 35 -6.61 -9.80 -2.39
C VAL A 35 -6.16 -11.24 -2.56
N VAL A 36 -4.85 -11.47 -2.65
CA VAL A 36 -4.25 -12.81 -2.77
C VAL A 36 -3.54 -13.14 -1.47
N ARG A 37 -3.92 -14.25 -0.85
CA ARG A 37 -3.31 -14.76 0.38
C ARG A 37 -2.50 -16.00 0.08
N LEU A 38 -1.28 -16.03 0.62
CA LEU A 38 -0.37 -17.15 0.46
C LEU A 38 0.13 -17.63 1.82
N ILE A 39 0.52 -18.91 1.85
CA ILE A 39 1.26 -19.52 2.97
C ILE A 39 2.43 -20.28 2.38
N GLY A 40 3.60 -20.15 2.97
CA GLY A 40 4.80 -20.84 2.51
C GLY A 40 5.98 -20.68 3.45
N GLU A 41 7.15 -20.57 2.88
CA GLU A 41 8.37 -20.35 3.63
C GLU A 41 8.40 -18.95 4.25
N PHE A 42 9.15 -18.80 5.33
CA PHE A 42 9.40 -17.47 5.91
C PHE A 42 10.23 -16.62 4.95
N VAL A 43 9.66 -15.53 4.47
CA VAL A 43 10.34 -14.54 3.63
C VAL A 43 10.82 -13.39 4.52
N PRO A 44 12.14 -13.16 4.63
CA PRO A 44 12.70 -12.11 5.48
C PRO A 44 12.68 -10.75 4.79
N PHE A 45 11.56 -10.04 4.86
CA PHE A 45 11.43 -8.65 4.43
C PHE A 45 11.08 -7.75 5.61
N ALA A 46 11.31 -6.44 5.49
CA ALA A 46 10.80 -5.48 6.47
C ALA A 46 9.40 -4.99 6.07
N PRO A 47 8.50 -4.68 7.04
CA PRO A 47 7.22 -4.07 6.73
C PRO A 47 7.41 -2.83 5.85
N GLY A 48 6.57 -2.68 4.83
CA GLY A 48 6.70 -1.60 3.83
C GLY A 48 7.61 -1.92 2.64
N GLN A 49 8.40 -3.00 2.69
CA GLN A 49 9.16 -3.45 1.54
C GLN A 49 8.28 -4.22 0.54
N SER A 50 8.66 -4.14 -0.72
CA SER A 50 8.16 -5.01 -1.79
C SER A 50 8.96 -6.29 -1.87
N VAL A 51 8.38 -7.30 -2.48
CA VAL A 51 9.06 -8.53 -2.92
C VAL A 51 8.87 -8.72 -4.41
N GLU A 52 9.79 -9.40 -5.05
CA GLU A 52 9.61 -9.84 -6.42
C GLU A 52 8.93 -11.20 -6.45
N VAL A 53 7.92 -11.34 -7.31
CA VAL A 53 7.17 -12.59 -7.45
C VAL A 53 7.15 -13.08 -8.88
N ARG A 54 7.15 -14.41 -9.05
CA ARG A 54 6.85 -15.12 -10.29
C ARG A 54 5.69 -16.06 -10.06
N THR A 55 4.76 -16.08 -11.00
CA THR A 55 3.54 -16.90 -10.91
C THR A 55 3.58 -18.05 -11.93
N PRO A 56 2.84 -19.14 -11.72
CA PRO A 56 2.80 -20.26 -12.67
C PRO A 56 2.36 -19.84 -14.08
N GLN A 57 1.45 -18.88 -14.17
CA GLN A 57 0.94 -18.39 -15.46
C GLN A 57 2.01 -17.64 -16.25
N HIS A 58 2.98 -17.02 -15.56
CA HIS A 58 4.06 -16.23 -16.17
C HIS A 58 5.40 -16.45 -15.43
N PRO A 59 5.99 -17.66 -15.53
CA PRO A 59 7.15 -18.06 -14.72
C PRO A 59 8.43 -17.27 -15.04
N ASN A 60 8.52 -16.69 -16.23
CA ASN A 60 9.65 -15.89 -16.68
C ASN A 60 9.49 -14.39 -16.42
N MET A 61 8.37 -13.99 -15.80
CA MET A 61 8.09 -12.59 -15.54
C MET A 61 8.16 -12.30 -14.04
N VAL A 62 8.98 -11.31 -13.72
CA VAL A 62 9.11 -10.77 -12.37
C VAL A 62 8.12 -9.63 -12.19
N ARG A 63 7.42 -9.65 -11.07
CA ARG A 63 6.53 -8.57 -10.62
C ARG A 63 6.91 -8.13 -9.22
N ARG A 64 6.89 -6.84 -8.98
CA ARG A 64 7.10 -6.28 -7.65
C ARG A 64 5.76 -6.07 -6.97
N LEU A 65 5.58 -6.69 -5.81
CA LEU A 65 4.37 -6.57 -5.00
C LEU A 65 4.72 -6.20 -3.56
N TYR A 66 3.85 -5.42 -2.94
CA TYR A 66 3.95 -5.05 -1.54
C TYR A 66 3.04 -5.94 -0.70
N SER A 67 3.60 -6.58 0.33
CA SER A 67 2.79 -7.32 1.27
C SER A 67 1.98 -6.37 2.16
N ALA A 68 0.71 -6.69 2.35
CA ALA A 68 -0.18 -5.99 3.27
C ALA A 68 -0.07 -6.52 4.72
N LEU A 69 0.75 -7.55 4.93
CA LEU A 69 1.10 -8.10 6.25
C LEU A 69 2.59 -7.87 6.52
N PRO A 70 2.99 -7.62 7.76
CA PRO A 70 4.38 -7.71 8.16
C PRO A 70 4.87 -9.16 8.05
N PRO A 71 6.18 -9.41 7.96
CA PRO A 71 6.71 -10.76 7.91
C PRO A 71 6.31 -11.54 9.17
N SER A 72 5.98 -12.81 8.99
CA SER A 72 5.57 -13.70 10.06
C SER A 72 6.17 -15.09 9.91
N LEU A 73 6.52 -15.72 11.04
CA LEU A 73 7.17 -17.04 11.06
C LEU A 73 6.30 -18.16 10.50
N ASP A 74 4.98 -17.95 10.41
CA ASP A 74 4.04 -18.89 9.80
C ASP A 74 3.94 -18.73 8.27
N GLY A 75 4.81 -17.92 7.67
CA GLY A 75 4.94 -17.76 6.22
C GLY A 75 3.73 -17.14 5.52
N LYS A 76 2.89 -16.42 6.27
CA LYS A 76 1.72 -15.73 5.68
C LYS A 76 2.13 -14.49 4.91
N LEU A 77 1.60 -14.37 3.70
CA LEU A 77 1.71 -13.19 2.85
C LEU A 77 0.31 -12.80 2.34
N GLU A 78 0.09 -11.50 2.17
CA GLU A 78 -1.14 -10.98 1.58
C GLU A 78 -0.78 -9.85 0.62
N PHE A 79 -1.24 -9.97 -0.63
CA PHE A 79 -1.02 -8.97 -1.66
C PHE A 79 -2.34 -8.38 -2.12
N HIS A 80 -2.43 -7.06 -2.16
CA HIS A 80 -3.55 -6.34 -2.73
C HIS A 80 -3.15 -5.90 -4.14
N VAL A 81 -3.86 -6.38 -5.13
CA VAL A 81 -3.52 -6.15 -6.54
C VAL A 81 -4.67 -5.47 -7.25
N ARG A 82 -4.38 -4.37 -7.94
CA ARG A 82 -5.31 -3.72 -8.85
C ARG A 82 -4.82 -3.84 -10.28
N ALA A 83 -5.70 -4.24 -11.18
CA ALA A 83 -5.42 -4.26 -12.62
C ALA A 83 -5.34 -2.83 -13.16
N VAL A 84 -4.24 -2.51 -13.83
CA VAL A 84 -4.09 -1.25 -14.53
C VAL A 84 -4.75 -1.36 -15.90
N PRO A 85 -5.59 -0.42 -16.34
CA PRO A 85 -6.19 -0.44 -17.68
C PRO A 85 -5.13 -0.60 -18.77
N GLY A 86 -5.28 -1.62 -19.62
CA GLY A 86 -4.29 -1.97 -20.64
C GLY A 86 -3.03 -2.68 -20.13
N GLY A 87 -2.87 -2.82 -18.82
CA GLY A 87 -1.76 -3.54 -18.19
C GLY A 87 -2.05 -5.03 -18.10
N TRP A 88 -1.51 -5.83 -19.01
CA TRP A 88 -1.74 -7.27 -19.02
C TRP A 88 -1.12 -8.00 -17.80
N CYS A 89 -0.04 -7.48 -17.25
CA CYS A 89 0.62 -8.06 -16.07
C CYS A 89 -0.27 -8.07 -14.83
N SER A 90 -0.77 -6.92 -14.43
CA SER A 90 -1.67 -6.77 -13.28
C SER A 90 -3.03 -7.42 -13.56
N GLY A 91 -3.51 -7.34 -14.81
CA GLY A 91 -4.70 -8.03 -15.25
C GLY A 91 -4.63 -9.53 -15.01
N SER A 92 -3.54 -10.19 -15.43
CA SER A 92 -3.32 -11.63 -15.19
C SER A 92 -3.29 -12.00 -13.70
N LEU A 93 -2.66 -11.17 -12.85
CA LEU A 93 -2.69 -11.42 -11.40
C LEU A 93 -4.11 -11.39 -10.82
N VAL A 94 -4.96 -10.48 -11.33
CA VAL A 94 -6.35 -10.37 -10.90
C VAL A 94 -7.22 -11.50 -11.48
N THR A 95 -7.05 -11.87 -12.77
CA THR A 95 -7.96 -12.79 -13.46
C THR A 95 -7.54 -14.26 -13.37
N ASP A 96 -6.23 -14.54 -13.37
CA ASP A 96 -5.72 -15.88 -13.62
C ASP A 96 -5.21 -16.59 -12.36
N THR A 97 -4.92 -15.84 -11.28
CA THR A 97 -4.49 -16.43 -9.99
C THR A 97 -5.58 -17.30 -9.41
N ARG A 98 -5.19 -18.51 -8.94
CA ARG A 98 -6.08 -19.50 -8.33
C ARG A 98 -5.50 -20.03 -7.02
N ALA A 99 -6.36 -20.47 -6.13
CA ALA A 99 -5.92 -21.24 -4.96
C ALA A 99 -5.21 -22.52 -5.43
N GLY A 100 -4.07 -22.82 -4.80
CA GLY A 100 -3.16 -23.91 -5.17
C GLY A 100 -2.00 -23.49 -6.08
N ASP A 101 -2.01 -22.27 -6.65
CA ASP A 101 -0.87 -21.75 -7.40
C ASP A 101 0.35 -21.63 -6.49
N GLU A 102 1.49 -22.11 -6.95
CA GLU A 102 2.78 -21.93 -6.27
C GLU A 102 3.49 -20.69 -6.84
N TRP A 103 3.75 -19.72 -5.99
CA TRP A 103 4.47 -18.50 -6.34
C TRP A 103 5.92 -18.59 -5.84
N ARG A 104 6.84 -18.11 -6.66
CA ARG A 104 8.24 -17.92 -6.28
C ARG A 104 8.49 -16.49 -5.91
N ILE A 105 9.16 -16.29 -4.78
CA ILE A 105 9.37 -14.98 -4.16
C ILE A 105 10.87 -14.75 -4.02
N THR A 106 11.33 -13.58 -4.42
CA THR A 106 12.75 -13.19 -4.36
C THR A 106 12.90 -11.75 -3.89
N ALA A 107 14.13 -11.38 -3.57
CA ALA A 107 14.65 -10.01 -3.44
C ALA A 107 13.70 -8.98 -2.80
N PRO A 108 13.59 -8.91 -1.45
CA PRO A 108 12.96 -7.78 -0.80
C PRO A 108 13.65 -6.47 -1.16
N ALA A 109 12.85 -5.42 -1.45
CA ALA A 109 13.33 -4.09 -1.80
C ALA A 109 12.34 -3.02 -1.34
N GLY A 110 12.79 -1.76 -1.30
CA GLY A 110 11.93 -0.61 -0.98
C GLY A 110 12.39 0.16 0.26
N TRP A 111 11.86 1.37 0.40
CA TRP A 111 12.34 2.39 1.34
C TRP A 111 11.28 2.81 2.35
N LEU A 112 10.05 2.33 2.24
CA LEU A 112 8.99 2.65 3.19
C LEU A 112 9.32 2.00 4.53
N ALA A 113 9.70 2.82 5.50
CA ALA A 113 10.01 2.38 6.86
C ALA A 113 9.68 3.48 7.86
N VAL A 114 9.15 3.10 9.00
CA VAL A 114 8.90 4.02 10.10
C VAL A 114 10.15 4.15 10.97
N HIS A 115 10.65 5.37 11.12
CA HIS A 115 11.79 5.66 11.99
C HIS A 115 11.44 5.36 13.45
N GLU A 116 12.40 4.84 14.20
CA GLU A 116 12.22 4.55 15.64
C GLU A 116 11.92 5.82 16.45
N ALA A 117 12.50 6.95 16.04
CA ALA A 117 12.35 8.24 16.70
C ALA A 117 11.13 9.05 16.22
N ALA A 118 10.32 8.51 15.32
CA ALA A 118 9.13 9.21 14.84
C ALA A 118 8.12 9.36 15.98
N ALA A 119 7.83 10.60 16.39
CA ALA A 119 6.81 10.89 17.38
C ALA A 119 5.41 10.98 16.75
N GLU A 120 5.36 11.41 15.50
CA GLU A 120 4.15 11.57 14.72
C GLU A 120 4.36 11.10 13.26
N LEU A 121 3.40 10.37 12.74
CA LEU A 121 3.47 9.71 11.44
C LEU A 121 2.24 10.07 10.59
N ILE A 122 2.50 10.49 9.37
CA ILE A 122 1.47 10.72 8.35
C ILE A 122 1.61 9.65 7.27
N LEU A 123 0.59 8.84 7.11
CA LEU A 123 0.50 7.82 6.08
C LEU A 123 -0.51 8.26 5.03
N VAL A 124 -0.13 8.20 3.76
CA VAL A 124 -1.00 8.60 2.64
C VAL A 124 -1.08 7.46 1.64
N ALA A 125 -2.25 6.85 1.53
CA ALA A 125 -2.53 5.72 0.67
C ALA A 125 -3.47 6.12 -0.47
N ASP A 126 -3.05 5.93 -1.72
CA ASP A 126 -3.97 5.97 -2.86
C ASP A 126 -4.28 4.55 -3.33
N GLY A 127 -5.56 4.16 -3.26
CA GLY A 127 -6.03 2.84 -3.66
C GLY A 127 -5.25 1.69 -3.00
N VAL A 128 -4.68 0.78 -3.81
CA VAL A 128 -3.88 -0.36 -3.30
C VAL A 128 -2.54 0.03 -2.69
N GLY A 129 -2.15 1.31 -2.73
CA GLY A 129 -1.06 1.87 -1.93
C GLY A 129 -1.26 1.70 -0.43
N LEU A 130 -2.47 1.37 -0.01
CA LEU A 130 -2.78 0.97 1.35
C LEU A 130 -2.02 -0.31 1.79
N ALA A 131 -1.70 -1.23 0.88
CA ALA A 131 -1.10 -2.51 1.25
C ALA A 131 0.21 -2.38 2.05
N PRO A 132 1.29 -1.72 1.58
CA PRO A 132 2.50 -1.55 2.36
C PRO A 132 2.29 -0.75 3.64
N LEU A 133 1.42 0.25 3.63
CA LEU A 133 1.12 1.07 4.81
C LEU A 133 0.34 0.27 5.86
N ARG A 134 -0.53 -0.64 5.45
CA ARG A 134 -1.19 -1.59 6.35
C ARG A 134 -0.18 -2.52 7.03
N ALA A 135 0.81 -3.03 6.30
CA ALA A 135 1.87 -3.84 6.89
C ALA A 135 2.65 -3.07 7.98
N LEU A 136 2.94 -1.80 7.73
CA LEU A 136 3.58 -0.91 8.72
C LEU A 136 2.68 -0.67 9.94
N LEU A 137 1.39 -0.40 9.74
CA LEU A 137 0.43 -0.22 10.84
C LEU A 137 0.34 -1.47 11.73
N LEU A 138 0.25 -2.66 11.13
CA LEU A 138 0.20 -3.92 11.86
C LEU A 138 1.52 -4.18 12.62
N ASP A 139 2.65 -3.75 12.09
CA ASP A 139 3.92 -3.83 12.81
C ASP A 139 3.96 -2.85 13.99
N LEU A 140 3.43 -1.64 13.81
CA LEU A 140 3.34 -0.64 14.88
C LEU A 140 2.49 -1.10 16.07
N THR A 141 1.48 -1.96 15.87
CA THR A 141 0.69 -2.54 16.97
C THR A 141 1.54 -3.38 17.93
N ARG A 142 2.71 -3.84 17.49
CA ARG A 142 3.66 -4.63 18.31
C ARG A 142 4.60 -3.76 19.15
N ARG A 143 4.63 -2.44 18.89
CA ARG A 143 5.50 -1.50 19.63
C ARG A 143 4.83 -1.10 20.95
N PRO A 144 5.58 -1.01 22.07
CA PRO A 144 5.04 -0.54 23.34
C PRO A 144 4.51 0.89 23.28
N HIS A 145 5.16 1.74 22.45
CA HIS A 145 4.85 3.15 22.29
C HIS A 145 4.83 3.48 20.78
N PRO A 146 3.75 3.15 20.08
CA PRO A 146 3.61 3.51 18.67
C PRO A 146 3.51 5.03 18.52
N PRO A 147 4.01 5.61 17.42
CA PRO A 147 3.84 7.03 17.13
C PRO A 147 2.36 7.38 16.91
N ARG A 148 1.99 8.61 17.23
CA ARG A 148 0.69 9.13 16.83
C ARG A 148 0.60 9.11 15.30
N THR A 149 -0.38 8.42 14.75
CA THR A 149 -0.44 8.14 13.32
C THR A 149 -1.75 8.65 12.72
N HIS A 150 -1.66 9.38 11.62
CA HIS A 150 -2.79 9.75 10.77
C HIS A 150 -2.66 9.01 9.45
N LEU A 151 -3.65 8.20 9.11
CA LEU A 151 -3.73 7.50 7.84
C LEU A 151 -4.80 8.15 6.95
N PHE A 152 -4.37 8.78 5.87
CA PHE A 152 -5.22 9.25 4.79
C PHE A 152 -5.37 8.14 3.76
N VAL A 153 -6.61 7.76 3.44
CA VAL A 153 -6.90 6.74 2.43
C VAL A 153 -7.73 7.37 1.33
N GLY A 154 -7.12 7.52 0.17
CA GLY A 154 -7.74 8.11 -1.02
C GLY A 154 -8.44 7.06 -1.88
N ALA A 155 -9.61 7.42 -2.37
CA ALA A 155 -10.35 6.66 -3.36
C ALA A 155 -11.14 7.60 -4.27
N ARG A 156 -11.50 7.14 -5.46
CA ARG A 156 -12.30 7.95 -6.38
C ARG A 156 -13.73 8.13 -5.88
N TYR A 157 -14.32 7.04 -5.40
CA TYR A 157 -15.67 7.00 -4.86
C TYR A 157 -15.67 6.22 -3.53
N PRO A 158 -16.69 6.39 -2.67
CA PRO A 158 -16.76 5.67 -1.38
C PRO A 158 -16.63 4.16 -1.53
N ARG A 159 -17.25 3.56 -2.55
CA ARG A 159 -17.14 2.13 -2.85
C ARG A 159 -15.73 1.65 -3.20
N ASP A 160 -14.83 2.57 -3.55
CA ASP A 160 -13.45 2.27 -3.90
C ASP A 160 -12.55 2.19 -2.66
N LEU A 161 -13.07 2.55 -1.49
CA LEU A 161 -12.44 2.32 -0.18
C LEU A 161 -12.54 0.85 0.21
N TYR A 162 -11.84 -0.01 -0.52
CA TYR A 162 -11.99 -1.47 -0.51
C TYR A 162 -11.71 -2.18 0.82
N ALA A 163 -11.11 -1.50 1.79
CA ALA A 163 -10.77 -2.04 3.11
C ALA A 163 -11.39 -1.20 4.24
N ALA A 164 -12.46 -0.47 3.95
CA ALA A 164 -13.03 0.52 4.85
C ALA A 164 -13.52 -0.08 6.18
N ASP A 165 -14.14 -1.27 6.17
CA ASP A 165 -14.57 -1.99 7.35
C ASP A 165 -13.40 -2.34 8.29
N MET A 166 -12.32 -2.86 7.74
CA MET A 166 -11.10 -3.16 8.48
C MET A 166 -10.46 -1.87 9.04
N LEU A 167 -10.42 -0.81 8.24
CA LEU A 167 -9.84 0.48 8.65
C LEU A 167 -10.66 1.10 9.78
N ALA A 168 -11.98 1.12 9.68
CA ALA A 168 -12.87 1.61 10.72
C ALA A 168 -12.66 0.84 12.04
N LEU A 169 -12.55 -0.49 11.97
CA LEU A 169 -12.25 -1.33 13.12
C LEU A 169 -10.91 -0.93 13.76
N LEU A 170 -9.84 -0.80 12.96
CA LEU A 170 -8.53 -0.40 13.47
C LEU A 170 -8.55 1.00 14.10
N GLY A 171 -9.23 1.96 13.49
CA GLY A 171 -9.38 3.31 14.04
C GLY A 171 -10.11 3.34 15.38
N ASN A 172 -11.08 2.46 15.58
CA ASN A 172 -11.81 2.34 16.83
C ASN A 172 -11.00 1.62 17.93
N GLU A 173 -10.17 0.65 17.57
CA GLU A 173 -9.40 -0.15 18.53
C GLU A 173 -8.05 0.49 18.92
N LEU A 174 -7.46 1.31 18.06
CA LEU A 174 -6.11 1.84 18.23
C LEU A 174 -6.13 3.34 18.55
N PRO A 175 -6.02 3.76 19.81
CA PRO A 175 -6.16 5.17 20.22
C PRO A 175 -5.07 6.10 19.68
N TRP A 176 -3.97 5.55 19.16
CA TRP A 176 -2.89 6.30 18.53
C TRP A 176 -3.08 6.47 17.01
N LEU A 177 -4.11 5.84 16.41
CA LEU A 177 -4.40 5.86 14.98
C LEU A 177 -5.66 6.67 14.70
N THR A 178 -5.54 7.65 13.82
CA THR A 178 -6.67 8.38 13.22
C THR A 178 -6.74 8.06 11.74
N ILE A 179 -7.89 7.62 11.26
CA ILE A 179 -8.10 7.32 9.84
C ILE A 179 -8.93 8.44 9.21
N VAL A 180 -8.47 8.91 8.06
CA VAL A 180 -9.10 9.98 7.29
C VAL A 180 -9.44 9.41 5.90
N PRO A 181 -10.66 8.91 5.68
CA PRO A 181 -11.11 8.47 4.38
C PRO A 181 -11.39 9.66 3.47
N VAL A 182 -10.73 9.70 2.30
CA VAL A 182 -10.84 10.79 1.32
C VAL A 182 -11.44 10.25 0.03
N VAL A 183 -12.44 10.94 -0.53
CA VAL A 183 -13.07 10.55 -1.79
C VAL A 183 -13.14 11.72 -2.74
N ASP A 184 -12.74 11.51 -4.00
CA ASP A 184 -12.78 12.58 -5.02
C ASP A 184 -14.21 13.07 -5.26
N SER A 185 -15.17 12.14 -5.23
CA SER A 185 -16.60 12.41 -5.40
C SER A 185 -17.41 11.46 -4.53
N ASP A 186 -18.47 11.96 -3.96
CA ASP A 186 -19.46 11.20 -3.18
C ASP A 186 -20.44 10.42 -4.08
N THR A 187 -20.49 10.75 -5.37
CA THR A 187 -21.41 10.17 -6.34
C THR A 187 -20.65 9.54 -7.50
N ASP A 188 -20.92 8.26 -7.78
CA ASP A 188 -20.42 7.57 -8.97
C ASP A 188 -21.41 7.74 -10.14
N PRO A 189 -21.00 8.41 -11.23
CA PRO A 189 -21.87 8.60 -12.39
C PRO A 189 -22.31 7.30 -13.10
N ALA A 190 -21.50 6.24 -12.97
CA ALA A 190 -21.83 4.93 -13.57
C ALA A 190 -22.86 4.16 -12.72
N HIS A 191 -23.03 4.53 -11.46
CA HIS A 191 -23.92 3.89 -10.51
C HIS A 191 -24.61 4.99 -9.67
N PRO A 192 -25.52 5.79 -10.29
CA PRO A 192 -26.16 6.91 -9.60
C PRO A 192 -27.19 6.51 -8.53
N ASP A 193 -27.40 5.22 -8.35
CA ASP A 193 -28.37 4.66 -7.43
C ASP A 193 -27.92 4.68 -5.96
N PRO A 194 -28.84 4.60 -5.00
CA PRO A 194 -28.61 4.69 -3.54
C PRO A 194 -27.69 3.62 -2.95
N TRP A 195 -26.87 2.98 -3.77
CA TRP A 195 -25.77 2.12 -3.34
C TRP A 195 -24.84 2.85 -2.36
N TYR A 196 -24.68 4.15 -2.52
CA TYR A 196 -24.00 5.00 -1.55
C TYR A 196 -24.65 4.93 -0.16
N ASP A 197 -25.99 4.98 -0.09
CA ASP A 197 -26.70 4.88 1.18
C ASP A 197 -26.59 3.48 1.80
N GLN A 198 -26.46 2.45 0.99
CA GLN A 198 -26.24 1.08 1.46
C GLN A 198 -24.79 0.85 1.87
N CYS A 199 -23.83 1.42 1.17
CA CYS A 199 -22.42 1.43 1.57
C CYS A 199 -22.18 2.24 2.85
N ARG A 200 -22.97 3.25 3.14
CA ARG A 200 -22.94 4.02 4.38
C ARG A 200 -23.04 3.13 5.63
N VAL A 201 -23.82 2.06 5.53
CA VAL A 201 -24.03 1.13 6.64
C VAL A 201 -22.98 0.01 6.63
N ASP A 202 -22.48 -0.37 5.45
CA ASP A 202 -21.65 -1.57 5.26
C ASP A 202 -20.13 -1.27 5.24
N ILE A 203 -19.71 -0.02 4.96
CA ILE A 203 -18.27 0.30 4.86
C ILE A 203 -17.62 0.73 6.17
N GLY A 204 -18.35 0.84 7.25
CA GLY A 204 -17.80 1.17 8.57
C GLY A 204 -17.46 2.64 8.81
N PHE A 205 -17.58 3.53 7.83
CA PHE A 205 -17.45 4.98 7.97
C PHE A 205 -18.80 5.66 7.79
N HIS A 206 -19.09 6.64 8.66
CA HIS A 206 -20.24 7.51 8.45
C HIS A 206 -19.96 8.51 7.31
N PRO A 207 -20.98 8.99 6.59
CA PRO A 207 -20.79 9.94 5.48
C PRO A 207 -20.10 11.23 5.88
N GLU A 208 -20.37 11.71 7.09
CA GLU A 208 -19.73 12.89 7.67
C GLU A 208 -18.24 12.69 7.98
N GLU A 209 -17.76 11.45 8.02
CA GLU A 209 -16.36 11.11 8.20
C GLU A 209 -15.59 11.12 6.88
N LEU A 210 -16.30 11.05 5.74
CA LEU A 210 -15.68 11.09 4.42
C LEU A 210 -15.27 12.54 4.09
N VAL A 211 -13.99 12.72 3.80
CA VAL A 211 -13.44 14.01 3.36
C VAL A 211 -13.58 14.11 1.85
N PRO A 212 -14.39 15.05 1.33
CA PRO A 212 -14.54 15.22 -0.11
C PRO A 212 -13.35 15.96 -0.73
N GLY A 213 -13.00 15.58 -1.95
CA GLY A 213 -11.98 16.20 -2.79
C GLY A 213 -10.71 15.37 -2.94
N PRO A 214 -9.72 15.89 -3.69
CA PRO A 214 -8.48 15.18 -3.97
C PRO A 214 -7.66 14.86 -2.71
N LEU A 215 -7.09 13.66 -2.67
CA LEU A 215 -6.26 13.19 -1.54
C LEU A 215 -5.16 14.19 -1.17
N ALA A 216 -4.41 14.68 -2.14
CA ALA A 216 -3.34 15.66 -1.93
C ALA A 216 -3.84 16.95 -1.25
N ALA A 217 -5.02 17.45 -1.65
CA ALA A 217 -5.63 18.61 -1.04
C ALA A 217 -6.11 18.35 0.40
N ALA A 218 -6.59 17.14 0.70
CA ALA A 218 -6.96 16.77 2.05
C ALA A 218 -5.74 16.76 2.98
N VAL A 219 -4.63 16.15 2.55
CA VAL A 219 -3.38 16.08 3.32
C VAL A 219 -2.76 17.47 3.50
N SER A 220 -2.76 18.33 2.48
CA SER A 220 -2.16 19.66 2.53
C SER A 220 -2.80 20.60 3.56
N ARG A 221 -4.02 20.32 4.02
CA ARG A 221 -4.67 21.09 5.11
C ARG A 221 -3.92 20.97 6.45
N PHE A 222 -3.06 19.96 6.57
CA PHE A 222 -2.22 19.74 7.76
C PHE A 222 -0.80 20.30 7.60
N ALA A 223 -0.44 20.79 6.40
CA ALA A 223 0.87 21.34 6.11
C ALA A 223 1.07 22.76 6.75
N PRO A 224 2.31 23.19 7.04
CA PRO A 224 3.55 22.43 6.81
C PRO A 224 3.78 21.35 7.87
N LEU A 225 4.21 20.17 7.43
CA LEU A 225 4.51 19.03 8.29
C LEU A 225 6.02 18.97 8.60
N SER A 226 6.47 19.86 9.51
CA SER A 226 7.90 20.11 9.73
C SER A 226 8.59 19.04 10.59
N HIS A 227 7.84 18.31 11.41
CA HIS A 227 8.38 17.36 12.40
C HIS A 227 7.83 15.94 12.26
N GLN A 228 6.89 15.75 11.35
CA GLN A 228 6.26 14.47 11.09
C GLN A 228 7.09 13.67 10.08
N GLN A 229 7.10 12.38 10.22
CA GLN A 229 7.51 11.49 9.14
C GLN A 229 6.30 11.23 8.23
N ILE A 230 6.50 11.33 6.91
CA ILE A 230 5.43 11.19 5.94
C ILE A 230 5.77 10.02 5.00
N LEU A 231 4.84 9.07 4.86
CA LEU A 231 4.96 7.97 3.92
C LEU A 231 3.79 8.01 2.93
N VAL A 232 4.10 8.14 1.65
CA VAL A 232 3.11 8.24 0.56
C VAL A 232 3.23 7.02 -0.34
N CYS A 233 2.11 6.34 -0.62
CA CYS A 233 2.13 5.15 -1.46
C CYS A 233 0.87 5.05 -2.33
N GLY A 234 1.03 4.71 -3.61
CA GLY A 234 -0.10 4.57 -4.53
C GLY A 234 0.24 4.73 -6.00
N GLY A 235 -0.74 5.13 -6.79
CA GLY A 235 -0.56 5.40 -8.21
C GLY A 235 0.36 6.60 -8.45
N THR A 236 1.19 6.52 -9.50
CA THR A 236 2.24 7.52 -9.80
C THR A 236 1.73 8.95 -9.73
N THR A 237 0.65 9.26 -10.42
CA THR A 237 0.10 10.64 -10.44
C THR A 237 -0.36 11.12 -9.06
N ALA A 238 -0.99 10.26 -8.27
CA ALA A 238 -1.47 10.63 -6.94
C ALA A 238 -0.29 10.87 -5.97
N VAL A 239 0.74 10.04 -6.06
CA VAL A 239 1.97 10.16 -5.25
C VAL A 239 2.71 11.45 -5.61
N GLU A 240 3.01 11.68 -6.88
CA GLU A 240 3.69 12.89 -7.35
C GLU A 240 2.93 14.15 -6.96
N THR A 241 1.63 14.21 -7.23
CA THR A 241 0.80 15.36 -6.85
C THR A 241 0.81 15.61 -5.34
N THR A 242 0.77 14.55 -4.53
CA THR A 242 0.80 14.68 -3.07
C THR A 242 2.14 15.22 -2.59
N VAL A 243 3.24 14.69 -3.10
CA VAL A 243 4.59 15.12 -2.74
C VAL A 243 4.82 16.58 -3.14
N ASP A 244 4.46 16.95 -4.38
CA ASP A 244 4.63 18.31 -4.89
C ASP A 244 3.85 19.32 -4.04
N ILE A 245 2.59 19.07 -3.75
CA ILE A 245 1.77 19.97 -2.91
C ILE A 245 2.33 20.09 -1.49
N LEU A 246 2.80 19.01 -0.89
CA LEU A 246 3.39 19.05 0.45
C LEU A 246 4.68 19.88 0.46
N VAL A 247 5.55 19.71 -0.53
CA VAL A 247 6.78 20.51 -0.66
C VAL A 247 6.45 21.98 -0.92
N ASP A 248 5.53 22.28 -1.82
CA ASP A 248 5.10 23.64 -2.15
C ASP A 248 4.47 24.38 -0.94
N THR A 249 3.87 23.63 -0.02
CA THR A 249 3.31 24.15 1.23
C THR A 249 4.31 24.20 2.38
N GLY A 250 5.59 23.92 2.11
CA GLY A 250 6.71 24.11 3.04
C GLY A 250 7.07 22.89 3.88
N THR A 251 6.58 21.69 3.53
CA THR A 251 7.01 20.43 4.16
C THR A 251 8.41 20.06 3.65
N PRO A 252 9.41 19.80 4.53
CA PRO A 252 10.73 19.38 4.10
C PRO A 252 10.69 18.04 3.35
N LEU A 253 11.36 17.96 2.20
CA LEU A 253 11.38 16.74 1.38
C LEU A 253 12.04 15.55 2.12
N GLU A 254 13.00 15.80 2.99
CA GLU A 254 13.64 14.78 3.84
C GLU A 254 12.67 14.09 4.81
N ASN A 255 11.54 14.72 5.11
CA ASN A 255 10.49 14.12 5.93
C ASN A 255 9.58 13.19 5.13
N ILE A 256 9.64 13.24 3.80
CA ILE A 256 8.74 12.51 2.89
C ILE A 256 9.49 11.31 2.29
N ARG A 257 8.91 10.12 2.43
CA ARG A 257 9.27 8.94 1.67
C ARG A 257 8.08 8.47 0.87
N TYR A 258 8.31 8.05 -0.34
CA TYR A 258 7.21 7.64 -1.20
C TYR A 258 7.58 6.47 -2.11
N GLU A 259 6.56 5.71 -2.48
CA GLU A 259 6.63 4.62 -3.46
C GLU A 259 5.43 4.72 -4.41
N ALA A 260 5.72 4.74 -5.71
CA ALA A 260 4.72 4.85 -6.77
C ALA A 260 4.74 3.60 -7.66
N PHE A 261 3.56 3.15 -8.10
CA PHE A 261 3.43 1.97 -8.97
C PHE A 261 2.21 2.00 -9.89
#